data_349e046dc46dccade0795c6fb7b68d11
#
_entry.id   349e046dc46dccade0795c6fb7b68d11
#
_cell.length_a   1.000
_cell.length_b   1.000
_cell.length_c   1.000
_cell.angle_alpha   90.00
_cell.angle_beta   90.00
_cell.angle_gamma   90.00
#
_symmetry.space_group_name_H-M   'P 1'
#
loop_
_entity.id
_entity.type
_entity.pdbx_description
1 polymer ?
#
loop_
_entity_poly.entity_id
_entity_poly.type
_entity_poly.pdbx_seq_one_letter_code
_entity_poly.pdbx_strand_id
1 'polypeptide(L)'
;YKKVFGGECVVTNAREAMGSSMVILPEDLQELRDLTHALTEENSGYVKDVRLIDKFGEEKWYRLHVNSIWDKEHYGVMLSIVGRMISIDKMKREIGLWKRQAESDALTKLGNRAYGERLLQQLLCEPQKEKAADVDNFKMVNDRHGHLFGDEVLCRIANEISRQFRSNDIVCRIGGDEFLIIMQNVRDSGLALLKADDLRAGIERLGREADIQVPLSVSVGVSFYPVDGTDEKTLLYKADKALYEAKKRGKNNCVIYGKELE
;
A
#
# COMPACT_ATOMS: atom_id res chain seq x y z
N TYR A 1 28.06 -13.82 -15.04
CA TYR A 1 27.98 -15.04 -14.23
C TYR A 1 29.11 -15.12 -13.18
N LYS A 2 30.39 -15.01 -13.55
CA LYS A 2 31.54 -14.99 -12.60
C LYS A 2 31.38 -13.99 -11.47
N LYS A 3 30.86 -12.79 -11.78
CA LYS A 3 30.74 -11.70 -10.82
C LYS A 3 29.62 -11.94 -9.79
N VAL A 4 28.56 -12.65 -10.17
CA VAL A 4 27.37 -12.91 -9.34
C VAL A 4 27.43 -14.28 -8.68
N PHE A 5 27.92 -15.30 -9.41
CA PHE A 5 27.88 -16.69 -8.95
C PHE A 5 29.25 -17.24 -8.57
N GLY A 6 30.33 -16.52 -8.84
CA GLY A 6 31.72 -16.96 -8.55
C GLY A 6 32.23 -18.12 -9.41
N GLY A 7 31.54 -18.46 -10.49
CA GLY A 7 31.83 -19.60 -11.36
C GLY A 7 32.19 -19.22 -12.80
N GLU A 8 32.35 -20.22 -13.67
CA GLU A 8 32.64 -20.04 -15.09
C GLU A 8 31.45 -19.45 -15.87
N CYS A 9 31.76 -18.72 -16.97
CA CYS A 9 30.78 -18.04 -17.78
C CYS A 9 29.90 -18.98 -18.62
N VAL A 10 30.30 -20.22 -18.84
CA VAL A 10 29.56 -21.22 -19.59
C VAL A 10 29.14 -22.33 -18.66
N VAL A 11 27.85 -22.56 -18.58
CA VAL A 11 27.25 -23.61 -17.77
C VAL A 11 26.63 -24.60 -18.72
N THR A 12 27.19 -25.78 -18.81
CA THR A 12 26.73 -26.88 -19.67
C THR A 12 25.47 -27.55 -19.13
N ASN A 13 25.21 -27.41 -17.83
CA ASN A 13 24.00 -27.89 -17.20
C ASN A 13 23.47 -26.83 -16.22
N ALA A 14 22.61 -25.95 -16.72
CA ALA A 14 22.02 -24.84 -15.93
C ALA A 14 21.25 -25.33 -14.67
N ARG A 15 20.70 -26.56 -14.74
CA ARG A 15 19.97 -27.19 -13.65
C ARG A 15 20.86 -27.55 -12.46
N GLU A 16 22.09 -28.02 -12.71
CA GLU A 16 23.09 -28.34 -11.69
C GLU A 16 23.77 -27.08 -11.13
N ALA A 17 24.05 -26.12 -12.01
CA ALA A 17 24.74 -24.89 -11.63
C ALA A 17 23.87 -23.94 -10.80
N MET A 18 22.56 -23.89 -11.03
CA MET A 18 21.62 -23.13 -10.19
C MET A 18 21.44 -23.77 -8.81
N GLY A 19 21.60 -25.09 -8.69
CA GLY A 19 21.41 -25.82 -7.44
C GLY A 19 22.48 -25.60 -6.37
N SER A 20 23.66 -25.07 -6.72
CA SER A 20 24.79 -25.03 -5.79
C SER A 20 25.10 -23.68 -5.15
N SER A 21 24.57 -22.55 -5.63
CA SER A 21 24.98 -21.22 -5.15
C SER A 21 23.88 -20.18 -5.04
N MET A 22 22.72 -20.38 -5.66
CA MET A 22 21.56 -19.50 -5.55
C MET A 22 20.29 -20.33 -5.68
N VAL A 23 19.28 -19.95 -4.88
CA VAL A 23 18.00 -20.63 -4.87
C VAL A 23 16.94 -19.66 -5.42
N ILE A 24 16.29 -20.07 -6.51
CA ILE A 24 15.09 -19.40 -7.00
C ILE A 24 13.97 -19.69 -5.97
N LEU A 25 13.18 -18.69 -5.61
CA LEU A 25 12.05 -18.91 -4.75
C LEU A 25 11.07 -19.93 -5.36
N PRO A 26 10.49 -20.84 -4.57
CA PRO A 26 9.63 -21.92 -5.09
C PRO A 26 8.47 -21.43 -5.96
N GLU A 27 7.90 -20.27 -5.63
CA GLU A 27 6.82 -19.63 -6.39
C GLU A 27 7.28 -19.23 -7.80
N ASP A 28 8.45 -18.57 -7.89
CA ASP A 28 9.02 -18.12 -9.15
C ASP A 28 9.53 -19.32 -9.98
N LEU A 29 9.97 -20.39 -9.32
CA LEU A 29 10.48 -21.60 -9.99
C LEU A 29 9.37 -22.34 -10.74
N GLN A 30 8.16 -22.45 -10.17
CA GLN A 30 7.04 -23.11 -10.83
C GLN A 30 6.67 -22.38 -12.12
N GLU A 31 6.54 -21.05 -12.04
CA GLU A 31 6.24 -20.21 -13.21
C GLU A 31 7.31 -20.32 -14.31
N LEU A 32 8.59 -20.37 -13.92
CA LEU A 32 9.68 -20.58 -14.89
C LEU A 32 9.58 -21.95 -15.58
N ARG A 33 9.19 -23.00 -14.88
CA ARG A 33 8.97 -24.31 -15.46
C ARG A 33 7.85 -24.28 -16.50
N ASP A 34 6.73 -23.66 -16.16
CA ASP A 34 5.57 -23.56 -17.03
C ASP A 34 5.91 -22.77 -18.30
N LEU A 35 6.61 -21.63 -18.16
CA LEU A 35 7.11 -20.85 -19.30
C LEU A 35 8.09 -21.63 -20.18
N THR A 36 8.98 -22.42 -19.56
CA THR A 36 9.96 -23.22 -20.30
C THR A 36 9.29 -24.37 -21.05
N HIS A 37 8.26 -24.99 -20.50
CA HIS A 37 7.48 -26.03 -21.16
C HIS A 37 6.59 -25.48 -22.32
N ALA A 38 6.23 -24.20 -22.26
CA ALA A 38 5.46 -23.52 -23.29
C ALA A 38 6.29 -23.03 -24.48
N LEU A 39 7.63 -23.23 -24.47
CA LEU A 39 8.49 -22.85 -25.58
C LEU A 39 8.20 -23.72 -26.82
N THR A 40 8.09 -23.06 -27.97
CA THR A 40 7.95 -23.67 -29.30
C THR A 40 8.90 -23.02 -30.27
N GLU A 41 9.02 -23.53 -31.50
CA GLU A 41 9.82 -22.88 -32.55
C GLU A 41 9.32 -21.48 -32.87
N GLU A 42 8.00 -21.26 -32.87
CA GLU A 42 7.36 -19.97 -33.14
C GLU A 42 7.49 -19.01 -31.94
N ASN A 43 7.38 -19.55 -30.71
CA ASN A 43 7.54 -18.82 -29.46
C ASN A 43 8.79 -19.30 -28.72
N SER A 44 9.96 -18.90 -29.25
CA SER A 44 11.26 -19.46 -28.86
C SER A 44 11.89 -18.80 -27.65
N GLY A 45 11.23 -17.85 -26.98
CA GLY A 45 11.83 -17.19 -25.83
C GLY A 45 10.86 -16.45 -24.92
N TYR A 46 11.35 -16.10 -23.72
CA TYR A 46 10.62 -15.28 -22.78
C TYR A 46 11.54 -14.38 -21.95
N VAL A 47 10.96 -13.34 -21.35
CA VAL A 47 11.61 -12.47 -20.36
C VAL A 47 10.79 -12.55 -19.08
N LYS A 48 11.46 -12.85 -17.96
CA LYS A 48 10.80 -12.95 -16.64
C LYS A 48 11.67 -12.35 -15.56
N ASP A 49 11.05 -11.58 -14.68
CA ASP A 49 11.66 -11.12 -13.43
C ASP A 49 11.46 -12.19 -12.35
N VAL A 50 12.55 -12.58 -11.69
CA VAL A 50 12.58 -13.63 -10.65
C VAL A 50 13.34 -13.17 -9.42
N ARG A 51 13.00 -13.77 -8.29
CA ARG A 51 13.69 -13.55 -7.02
C ARG A 51 14.66 -14.70 -6.77
N LEU A 52 15.88 -14.36 -6.42
CA LEU A 52 16.91 -15.30 -6.06
C LEU A 52 17.42 -14.98 -4.65
N ILE A 53 17.62 -16.02 -3.86
CA ILE A 53 18.33 -15.90 -2.58
C ILE A 53 19.81 -16.12 -2.86
N ASP A 54 20.65 -15.15 -2.52
CA ASP A 54 22.09 -15.26 -2.70
C ASP A 54 22.74 -16.12 -1.59
N LYS A 55 24.04 -16.36 -1.71
CA LYS A 55 24.84 -17.14 -0.76
C LYS A 55 24.86 -16.56 0.67
N PHE A 56 24.42 -15.33 0.86
CA PHE A 56 24.31 -14.66 2.16
C PHE A 56 22.88 -14.71 2.73
N GLY A 57 21.94 -15.34 2.01
CA GLY A 57 20.53 -15.40 2.40
C GLY A 57 19.72 -14.14 2.02
N GLU A 58 20.30 -13.24 1.22
CA GLU A 58 19.61 -12.03 0.78
C GLU A 58 18.81 -12.29 -0.49
N GLU A 59 17.53 -11.85 -0.47
CA GLU A 59 16.65 -11.88 -1.64
C GLU A 59 17.00 -10.74 -2.61
N LYS A 60 17.23 -11.06 -3.87
CA LYS A 60 17.56 -10.11 -4.94
C LYS A 60 16.78 -10.39 -6.21
N TRP A 61 16.42 -9.32 -6.90
CA TRP A 61 15.67 -9.39 -8.15
C TRP A 61 16.59 -9.49 -9.35
N TYR A 62 16.27 -10.44 -10.25
CA TYR A 62 16.95 -10.64 -11.51
C TYR A 62 15.95 -10.73 -12.65
N ARG A 63 16.34 -10.22 -13.84
CA ARG A 63 15.62 -10.41 -15.09
C ARG A 63 16.29 -11.50 -15.89
N LEU A 64 15.55 -12.54 -16.20
CA LEU A 64 15.94 -13.63 -17.07
C LEU A 64 15.46 -13.35 -18.48
N HIS A 65 16.35 -13.43 -19.45
CA HIS A 65 16.04 -13.49 -20.86
C HIS A 65 16.38 -14.91 -21.31
N VAL A 66 15.42 -15.67 -21.74
CA VAL A 66 15.57 -17.06 -22.14
C VAL A 66 15.17 -17.21 -23.60
N ASN A 67 15.99 -17.92 -24.36
CA ASN A 67 15.69 -18.31 -25.73
C ASN A 67 15.99 -19.80 -25.91
N SER A 68 15.15 -20.49 -26.67
CA SER A 68 15.36 -21.87 -27.09
C SER A 68 15.99 -21.92 -28.50
N ILE A 69 16.83 -22.90 -28.73
CA ILE A 69 17.41 -23.17 -30.02
C ILE A 69 16.86 -24.50 -30.51
N TRP A 70 16.29 -24.48 -31.71
CA TRP A 70 15.59 -25.62 -32.31
C TRP A 70 16.40 -26.20 -33.48
N ASP A 71 16.25 -27.51 -33.70
CA ASP A 71 16.84 -28.19 -34.81
C ASP A 71 16.15 -27.76 -36.12
N LYS A 72 16.95 -27.34 -37.10
CA LYS A 72 16.42 -26.94 -38.40
C LYS A 72 16.08 -28.10 -39.33
N GLU A 73 16.67 -29.27 -39.05
CA GLU A 73 16.49 -30.48 -39.88
C GLU A 73 15.36 -31.36 -39.32
N HIS A 74 15.11 -31.29 -38.01
CA HIS A 74 14.07 -32.10 -37.32
C HIS A 74 13.10 -31.22 -36.60
N TYR A 75 11.95 -30.97 -37.23
CA TYR A 75 10.87 -30.14 -36.66
C TYR A 75 10.45 -30.58 -35.26
N GLY A 76 10.32 -29.64 -34.36
CA GLY A 76 9.87 -29.90 -32.97
C GLY A 76 10.96 -30.38 -32.02
N VAL A 77 12.22 -30.48 -32.46
CA VAL A 77 13.35 -30.89 -31.60
C VAL A 77 14.08 -29.67 -31.06
N MET A 78 13.96 -29.45 -29.76
CA MET A 78 14.73 -28.40 -29.07
C MET A 78 16.12 -28.88 -28.73
N LEU A 79 17.15 -28.19 -29.29
CA LEU A 79 18.56 -28.53 -29.09
C LEU A 79 19.12 -27.98 -27.77
N SER A 80 18.75 -26.74 -27.42
CA SER A 80 19.25 -26.12 -26.20
C SER A 80 18.39 -24.92 -25.76
N ILE A 81 18.61 -24.48 -24.53
CA ILE A 81 18.06 -23.24 -23.98
C ILE A 81 19.24 -22.34 -23.58
N VAL A 82 19.27 -21.13 -24.07
CA VAL A 82 20.26 -20.12 -23.73
C VAL A 82 19.58 -18.99 -22.93
N GLY A 83 20.17 -18.63 -21.81
CA GLY A 83 19.63 -17.58 -20.96
C GLY A 83 20.67 -16.54 -20.57
N ARG A 84 20.23 -15.29 -20.44
CA ARG A 84 20.99 -14.20 -19.83
C ARG A 84 20.24 -13.70 -18.60
N MET A 85 20.96 -13.53 -17.51
CA MET A 85 20.46 -13.01 -16.26
C MET A 85 21.08 -11.65 -15.93
N ILE A 86 20.25 -10.68 -15.61
CA ILE A 86 20.65 -9.30 -15.29
C ILE A 86 20.08 -8.96 -13.93
N SER A 87 20.91 -8.46 -13.01
CA SER A 87 20.42 -7.95 -11.74
C SER A 87 19.61 -6.68 -11.98
N ILE A 88 18.37 -6.67 -11.50
CA ILE A 88 17.46 -5.52 -11.52
C ILE A 88 17.10 -5.06 -10.10
N ASP A 89 17.81 -5.56 -9.12
CA ASP A 89 17.52 -5.31 -7.70
C ASP A 89 17.57 -3.81 -7.36
N LYS A 90 18.61 -3.11 -7.81
CA LYS A 90 18.72 -1.66 -7.64
C LYS A 90 17.52 -0.93 -8.26
N MET A 91 17.15 -1.28 -9.48
CA MET A 91 15.99 -0.69 -10.18
C MET A 91 14.67 -0.95 -9.43
N LYS A 92 14.45 -2.18 -8.97
CA LYS A 92 13.24 -2.54 -8.18
C LYS A 92 13.18 -1.77 -6.86
N ARG A 93 14.33 -1.62 -6.18
CA ARG A 93 14.41 -0.81 -4.94
C ARG A 93 14.12 0.67 -5.21
N GLU A 94 14.70 1.26 -6.24
CA GLU A 94 14.44 2.65 -6.63
C GLU A 94 12.96 2.88 -6.98
N ILE A 95 12.38 2.01 -7.81
CA ILE A 95 10.95 2.06 -8.14
C ILE A 95 10.10 1.95 -6.86
N GLY A 96 10.45 1.04 -5.94
CA GLY A 96 9.75 0.89 -4.67
C GLY A 96 9.86 2.13 -3.76
N LEU A 97 11.01 2.81 -3.77
CA LEU A 97 11.21 4.07 -3.06
C LEU A 97 10.39 5.20 -3.68
N TRP A 98 10.44 5.36 -5.01
CA TRP A 98 9.67 6.37 -5.71
C TRP A 98 8.16 6.15 -5.55
N LYS A 99 7.71 4.90 -5.62
CA LYS A 99 6.31 4.57 -5.39
C LYS A 99 5.87 4.97 -3.98
N ARG A 100 6.64 4.60 -2.94
CA ARG A 100 6.35 5.02 -1.56
C ARG A 100 6.35 6.53 -1.41
N GLN A 101 7.29 7.22 -2.03
CA GLN A 101 7.37 8.68 -1.99
C GLN A 101 6.18 9.35 -2.71
N ALA A 102 5.76 8.81 -3.86
CA ALA A 102 4.62 9.30 -4.62
C ALA A 102 3.27 9.00 -3.93
N GLU A 103 3.20 7.97 -3.08
CA GLU A 103 2.00 7.52 -2.38
C GLU A 103 1.90 8.01 -0.93
N SER A 104 2.90 8.75 -0.41
CA SER A 104 2.89 9.29 0.95
C SER A 104 2.64 10.79 0.98
N ASP A 105 2.00 11.26 2.05
CA ASP A 105 1.92 12.68 2.39
C ASP A 105 3.29 13.20 2.88
N ALA A 106 3.73 14.30 2.33
CA ALA A 106 5.09 14.82 2.57
C ALA A 106 5.32 15.23 4.03
N LEU A 107 4.28 15.71 4.71
CA LEU A 107 4.35 16.18 6.10
C LEU A 107 4.21 15.02 7.09
N THR A 108 3.10 14.29 7.01
CA THR A 108 2.71 13.30 8.03
C THR A 108 3.28 11.91 7.79
N LYS A 109 3.79 11.63 6.58
CA LYS A 109 4.26 10.31 6.11
C LYS A 109 3.17 9.22 6.04
N LEU A 110 1.93 9.55 6.31
CA LEU A 110 0.77 8.70 6.00
C LEU A 110 0.61 8.50 4.50
N GLY A 111 -0.30 7.64 4.07
CA GLY A 111 -0.74 7.63 2.69
C GLY A 111 -1.27 9.01 2.27
N ASN A 112 -1.04 9.40 1.03
CA ASN A 112 -1.67 10.58 0.48
C ASN A 112 -3.05 10.25 -0.13
N ARG A 113 -3.75 11.26 -0.62
CA ARG A 113 -5.07 11.11 -1.25
C ARG A 113 -5.09 10.06 -2.35
N ALA A 114 -4.14 10.14 -3.30
CA ALA A 114 -4.08 9.21 -4.44
C ALA A 114 -3.87 7.76 -4.00
N TYR A 115 -3.08 7.54 -2.95
CA TYR A 115 -2.89 6.23 -2.34
C TYR A 115 -4.19 5.69 -1.74
N GLY A 116 -4.90 6.51 -0.95
CA GLY A 116 -6.17 6.13 -0.33
C GLY A 116 -7.22 5.75 -1.37
N GLU A 117 -7.46 6.63 -2.36
CA GLU A 117 -8.42 6.40 -3.44
C GLU A 117 -8.10 5.12 -4.22
N ARG A 118 -6.84 4.91 -4.61
CA ARG A 118 -6.42 3.70 -5.32
C ARG A 118 -6.64 2.41 -4.52
N LEU A 119 -6.25 2.42 -3.24
CA LEU A 119 -6.44 1.23 -2.40
C LEU A 119 -7.91 0.96 -2.13
N LEU A 120 -8.71 2.00 -1.94
CA LEU A 120 -10.14 1.86 -1.79
C LEU A 120 -10.76 1.15 -2.99
N GLN A 121 -10.45 1.58 -4.22
CA GLN A 121 -10.91 0.91 -5.44
C GLN A 121 -10.51 -0.57 -5.51
N GLN A 122 -9.30 -0.91 -5.06
CA GLN A 122 -8.84 -2.30 -5.02
C GLN A 122 -9.58 -3.15 -3.99
N LEU A 123 -9.96 -2.54 -2.87
CA LEU A 123 -10.62 -3.22 -1.75
C LEU A 123 -12.14 -3.36 -1.89
N LEU A 124 -12.76 -2.63 -2.83
CA LEU A 124 -14.22 -2.68 -3.04
C LEU A 124 -14.75 -4.06 -3.51
N CYS A 125 -13.88 -5.01 -3.80
CA CYS A 125 -14.24 -6.40 -4.05
C CYS A 125 -14.56 -7.20 -2.76
N GLU A 126 -14.25 -6.65 -1.56
CA GLU A 126 -14.47 -7.24 -0.24
C GLU A 126 -15.22 -6.28 0.69
N PRO A 127 -15.97 -6.76 1.73
CA PRO A 127 -16.69 -5.89 2.66
C PRO A 127 -15.75 -4.94 3.40
N GLN A 128 -15.90 -3.64 3.21
CA GLN A 128 -15.06 -2.60 3.80
C GLN A 128 -15.91 -1.54 4.54
N LYS A 129 -15.28 -0.77 5.42
CA LYS A 129 -15.88 0.36 6.10
C LYS A 129 -14.96 1.56 6.09
N GLU A 130 -15.48 2.71 5.70
CA GLU A 130 -14.72 3.93 5.54
C GLU A 130 -15.11 4.98 6.57
N LYS A 131 -14.13 5.81 6.90
CA LYS A 131 -14.28 6.96 7.78
C LYS A 131 -13.54 8.14 7.19
N ALA A 132 -14.22 9.27 7.09
CA ALA A 132 -13.59 10.58 6.92
C ALA A 132 -13.49 11.24 8.31
N ALA A 133 -12.33 11.77 8.64
CA ALA A 133 -12.07 12.50 9.86
C ALA A 133 -11.44 13.85 9.53
N ASP A 134 -11.84 14.89 10.23
CA ASP A 134 -11.36 16.25 10.03
C ASP A 134 -11.10 16.92 11.39
N VAL A 135 -9.94 17.57 11.50
CA VAL A 135 -9.54 18.25 12.74
C VAL A 135 -10.31 19.57 12.88
N ASP A 136 -11.11 19.66 13.90
CA ASP A 136 -11.98 20.82 14.13
C ASP A 136 -11.18 22.09 14.41
N ASN A 137 -11.55 23.19 13.72
CA ASN A 137 -10.98 24.50 13.93
C ASN A 137 -9.46 24.59 13.76
N PHE A 138 -8.84 23.70 12.97
CA PHE A 138 -7.39 23.67 12.78
C PHE A 138 -6.81 25.01 12.27
N LYS A 139 -7.58 25.74 11.47
CA LYS A 139 -7.21 27.09 11.05
C LYS A 139 -6.89 28.01 12.24
N MET A 140 -7.67 27.92 13.34
CA MET A 140 -7.39 28.72 14.55
C MET A 140 -6.06 28.37 15.20
N VAL A 141 -5.64 27.12 15.11
CA VAL A 141 -4.31 26.68 15.58
C VAL A 141 -3.22 27.40 14.79
N ASN A 142 -3.33 27.39 13.46
CA ASN A 142 -2.40 28.10 12.58
C ASN A 142 -2.39 29.61 12.80
N ASP A 143 -3.58 30.21 12.89
CA ASP A 143 -3.72 31.67 13.06
C ASP A 143 -3.13 32.15 14.40
N ARG A 144 -3.19 31.31 15.44
CA ARG A 144 -2.72 31.66 16.80
C ARG A 144 -1.24 31.34 17.02
N HIS A 145 -0.76 30.21 16.48
CA HIS A 145 0.56 29.67 16.80
C HIS A 145 1.51 29.60 15.58
N GLY A 146 1.00 29.92 14.39
CA GLY A 146 1.76 29.85 13.14
C GLY A 146 1.74 28.46 12.48
N HIS A 147 2.05 28.45 11.18
CA HIS A 147 1.97 27.23 10.35
C HIS A 147 2.94 26.13 10.78
N LEU A 148 4.15 26.47 11.24
CA LEU A 148 5.12 25.47 11.69
C LEU A 148 4.62 24.68 12.90
N PHE A 149 3.96 25.36 13.84
CA PHE A 149 3.33 24.70 14.97
C PHE A 149 2.14 23.83 14.53
N GLY A 150 1.31 24.34 13.61
CA GLY A 150 0.23 23.56 13.03
C GLY A 150 0.72 22.28 12.32
N ASP A 151 1.80 22.38 11.58
CA ASP A 151 2.44 21.23 10.93
C ASP A 151 2.90 20.18 11.96
N GLU A 152 3.48 20.61 13.08
CA GLU A 152 3.85 19.71 14.18
C GLU A 152 2.62 19.02 14.78
N VAL A 153 1.55 19.79 15.03
CA VAL A 153 0.29 19.25 15.54
C VAL A 153 -0.30 18.22 14.59
N LEU A 154 -0.30 18.48 13.27
CA LEU A 154 -0.75 17.49 12.26
C LEU A 154 0.09 16.21 12.28
N CYS A 155 1.41 16.31 12.44
CA CYS A 155 2.27 15.14 12.56
C CYS A 155 1.93 14.31 13.81
N ARG A 156 1.65 14.96 14.95
CA ARG A 156 1.27 14.28 16.19
C ARG A 156 -0.11 13.61 16.07
N ILE A 157 -1.09 14.30 15.45
CA ILE A 157 -2.41 13.73 15.13
C ILE A 157 -2.26 12.50 14.23
N ALA A 158 -1.45 12.59 13.17
CA ALA A 158 -1.18 11.48 12.27
C ALA A 158 -0.59 10.26 12.99
N ASN A 159 0.35 10.49 13.91
CA ASN A 159 0.94 9.44 14.74
C ASN A 159 -0.10 8.83 15.68
N GLU A 160 -0.97 9.63 16.30
CA GLU A 160 -2.03 9.12 17.20
C GLU A 160 -3.04 8.28 16.40
N ILE A 161 -3.45 8.73 15.20
CA ILE A 161 -4.29 7.93 14.30
C ILE A 161 -3.61 6.60 13.98
N SER A 162 -2.35 6.63 13.52
CA SER A 162 -1.60 5.41 13.15
C SER A 162 -1.49 4.39 14.28
N ARG A 163 -1.40 4.84 15.53
CA ARG A 163 -1.30 3.97 16.72
C ARG A 163 -2.60 3.26 17.05
N GLN A 164 -3.74 3.85 16.69
CA GLN A 164 -5.06 3.32 17.03
C GLN A 164 -5.59 2.33 16.01
N PHE A 165 -5.07 2.36 14.78
CA PHE A 165 -5.51 1.48 13.70
C PHE A 165 -4.51 0.37 13.42
N ARG A 166 -4.98 -0.75 12.85
CA ARG A 166 -4.16 -1.93 12.56
C ARG A 166 -3.31 -1.71 11.31
N SER A 167 -2.28 -2.50 11.14
CA SER A 167 -1.42 -2.47 9.95
C SER A 167 -2.17 -2.74 8.63
N ASN A 168 -3.29 -3.46 8.70
CA ASN A 168 -4.15 -3.73 7.54
C ASN A 168 -5.17 -2.60 7.27
N ASP A 169 -5.41 -1.72 8.24
CA ASP A 169 -6.24 -0.54 8.00
C ASP A 169 -5.42 0.50 7.24
N ILE A 170 -6.08 1.25 6.38
CA ILE A 170 -5.43 2.28 5.58
C ILE A 170 -5.69 3.63 6.20
N VAL A 171 -4.63 4.37 6.46
CA VAL A 171 -4.69 5.73 7.01
C VAL A 171 -4.01 6.68 6.03
N CYS A 172 -4.75 7.69 5.59
CA CYS A 172 -4.29 8.69 4.63
C CYS A 172 -4.59 10.10 5.12
N ARG A 173 -3.75 11.07 4.74
CA ARG A 173 -4.08 12.48 4.79
C ARG A 173 -4.49 12.93 3.39
N ILE A 174 -5.74 13.41 3.24
CA ILE A 174 -6.29 13.76 1.93
C ILE A 174 -6.15 15.25 1.59
N GLY A 175 -5.87 16.07 2.57
CA GLY A 175 -5.57 17.49 2.38
C GLY A 175 -5.73 18.28 3.70
N GLY A 176 -4.98 19.36 3.85
CA GLY A 176 -5.15 20.25 5.01
C GLY A 176 -5.16 19.52 6.34
N ASP A 177 -6.29 19.54 7.01
CA ASP A 177 -6.62 18.91 8.28
C ASP A 177 -7.51 17.66 8.14
N GLU A 178 -7.68 17.15 6.91
CA GLU A 178 -8.55 16.03 6.59
C GLU A 178 -7.79 14.70 6.50
N PHE A 179 -8.33 13.65 7.13
CA PHE A 179 -7.81 12.29 7.13
C PHE A 179 -8.87 11.30 6.63
N LEU A 180 -8.44 10.32 5.85
CA LEU A 180 -9.24 9.19 5.42
C LEU A 180 -8.73 7.93 6.11
N ILE A 181 -9.64 7.16 6.69
CA ILE A 181 -9.32 5.89 7.35
C ILE A 181 -10.22 4.81 6.76
N ILE A 182 -9.63 3.76 6.21
CA ILE A 182 -10.34 2.62 5.66
C ILE A 182 -10.09 1.41 6.57
N MET A 183 -11.12 0.99 7.27
CA MET A 183 -11.04 -0.18 8.15
C MET A 183 -11.49 -1.42 7.40
N GLN A 184 -10.63 -2.42 7.37
CA GLN A 184 -10.90 -3.69 6.69
C GLN A 184 -11.55 -4.71 7.63
N ASN A 185 -12.42 -5.57 7.06
CA ASN A 185 -13.05 -6.69 7.77
C ASN A 185 -13.81 -6.31 9.05
N VAL A 186 -14.46 -5.15 9.06
CA VAL A 186 -15.28 -4.70 10.19
C VAL A 186 -16.70 -5.20 10.02
N ARG A 187 -17.12 -6.15 10.84
CA ARG A 187 -18.43 -6.78 10.78
C ARG A 187 -19.52 -6.04 11.57
N ASP A 188 -19.12 -5.20 12.53
CA ASP A 188 -20.04 -4.52 13.44
C ASP A 188 -19.88 -2.99 13.36
N SER A 189 -21.00 -2.27 13.27
CA SER A 189 -21.04 -0.81 13.30
C SER A 189 -20.61 -0.24 14.66
N GLY A 190 -20.85 -0.98 15.74
CA GLY A 190 -20.39 -0.61 17.08
C GLY A 190 -18.89 -0.48 17.18
N LEU A 191 -18.13 -1.38 16.53
CA LEU A 191 -16.67 -1.26 16.50
C LEU A 191 -16.20 0.03 15.78
N ALA A 192 -16.93 0.45 14.74
CA ALA A 192 -16.59 1.68 14.05
C ALA A 192 -16.81 2.91 14.95
N LEU A 193 -17.94 2.96 15.69
CA LEU A 193 -18.20 4.02 16.65
C LEU A 193 -17.17 4.02 17.78
N LEU A 194 -16.89 2.86 18.36
CA LEU A 194 -15.88 2.74 19.41
C LEU A 194 -14.53 3.30 18.97
N LYS A 195 -14.08 2.94 17.77
CA LYS A 195 -12.82 3.44 17.20
C LYS A 195 -12.83 4.94 16.90
N ALA A 196 -13.98 5.49 16.52
CA ALA A 196 -14.12 6.93 16.35
C ALA A 196 -14.07 7.67 17.69
N ASP A 197 -14.67 7.11 18.74
CA ASP A 197 -14.63 7.67 20.10
C ASP A 197 -13.22 7.57 20.71
N ASP A 198 -12.52 6.44 20.51
CA ASP A 198 -11.11 6.28 20.91
C ASP A 198 -10.24 7.35 20.24
N LEU A 199 -10.45 7.60 18.94
CA LEU A 199 -9.74 8.61 18.18
C LEU A 199 -9.97 10.01 18.73
N ARG A 200 -11.24 10.37 18.97
CA ARG A 200 -11.62 11.67 19.56
C ARG A 200 -10.95 11.88 20.91
N ALA A 201 -11.05 10.89 21.80
CA ALA A 201 -10.44 10.94 23.12
C ALA A 201 -8.91 11.05 23.05
N GLY A 202 -8.28 10.36 22.09
CA GLY A 202 -6.84 10.43 21.85
C GLY A 202 -6.39 11.83 21.41
N ILE A 203 -7.12 12.44 20.48
CA ILE A 203 -6.81 13.80 19.98
C ILE A 203 -7.08 14.86 21.07
N GLU A 204 -8.16 14.75 21.81
CA GLU A 204 -8.39 15.66 22.96
C GLU A 204 -7.26 15.57 24.00
N ARG A 205 -6.79 14.35 24.30
CA ARG A 205 -5.67 14.14 25.22
C ARG A 205 -4.40 14.78 24.68
N LEU A 206 -4.11 14.59 23.38
CA LEU A 206 -2.97 15.21 22.71
C LEU A 206 -2.98 16.73 22.85
N GLY A 207 -4.12 17.39 22.70
CA GLY A 207 -4.27 18.83 22.88
C GLY A 207 -4.00 19.34 24.30
N ARG A 208 -4.01 18.45 25.30
CA ARG A 208 -3.71 18.77 26.71
C ARG A 208 -2.25 18.54 27.09
N GLU A 209 -1.43 18.00 26.19
CA GLU A 209 0.00 17.78 26.43
C GLU A 209 0.70 19.11 26.72
N ALA A 210 1.69 19.09 27.57
CA ALA A 210 2.33 20.29 28.11
C ALA A 210 2.98 21.19 27.05
N ASP A 211 3.39 20.62 25.94
CA ASP A 211 4.03 21.29 24.81
C ASP A 211 3.07 21.71 23.69
N ILE A 212 1.79 21.25 23.72
CA ILE A 212 0.76 21.67 22.78
C ILE A 212 -0.17 22.70 23.39
N GLN A 213 -0.86 22.36 24.48
CA GLN A 213 -1.79 23.21 25.21
C GLN A 213 -2.82 23.94 24.33
N VAL A 214 -3.33 23.26 23.31
CA VAL A 214 -4.35 23.76 22.40
C VAL A 214 -5.54 22.84 22.45
N PRO A 215 -6.79 23.37 22.54
CA PRO A 215 -7.97 22.53 22.47
C PRO A 215 -8.08 21.90 21.08
N LEU A 216 -7.74 20.62 20.98
CA LEU A 216 -7.86 19.83 19.75
C LEU A 216 -9.11 18.95 19.84
N SER A 217 -9.86 18.87 18.77
CA SER A 217 -10.94 17.91 18.58
C SER A 217 -11.02 17.45 17.14
N VAL A 218 -11.72 16.35 16.90
CA VAL A 218 -11.95 15.79 15.57
C VAL A 218 -13.40 15.43 15.40
N SER A 219 -13.97 15.78 14.25
CA SER A 219 -15.26 15.29 13.79
C SER A 219 -15.06 14.13 12.86
N VAL A 220 -15.91 13.10 12.93
CA VAL A 220 -15.79 11.86 12.16
C VAL A 220 -17.10 11.56 11.45
N GLY A 221 -17.05 11.36 10.14
CA GLY A 221 -18.13 10.83 9.32
C GLY A 221 -17.83 9.41 8.89
N VAL A 222 -18.81 8.52 8.93
CA VAL A 222 -18.64 7.09 8.64
C VAL A 222 -19.63 6.64 7.59
N SER A 223 -19.16 5.92 6.57
CA SER A 223 -19.96 5.18 5.60
C SER A 223 -19.56 3.70 5.56
N PHE A 224 -20.48 2.86 5.13
CA PHE A 224 -20.29 1.40 5.14
C PHE A 224 -20.48 0.78 3.76
N TYR A 225 -19.47 0.07 3.29
CA TYR A 225 -19.60 -0.81 2.14
C TYR A 225 -20.21 -2.16 2.57
N PRO A 226 -21.13 -2.76 1.82
CA PRO A 226 -21.78 -2.22 0.61
C PRO A 226 -23.07 -1.42 0.90
N VAL A 227 -23.42 -1.19 2.18
CA VAL A 227 -24.69 -0.64 2.61
C VAL A 227 -24.93 0.78 2.09
N ASP A 228 -23.91 1.62 2.22
CA ASP A 228 -23.99 3.03 1.83
C ASP A 228 -23.53 3.29 0.39
N GLY A 229 -22.87 2.33 -0.25
CA GLY A 229 -22.40 2.43 -1.63
C GLY A 229 -21.55 1.24 -2.02
N THR A 230 -21.39 1.05 -3.33
CA THR A 230 -20.58 -0.03 -3.92
C THR A 230 -19.42 0.50 -4.74
N ASP A 231 -19.23 1.82 -4.78
CA ASP A 231 -18.12 2.49 -5.44
C ASP A 231 -17.50 3.55 -4.53
N GLU A 232 -16.24 3.86 -4.80
CA GLU A 232 -15.43 4.80 -4.03
C GLU A 232 -16.10 6.18 -3.89
N LYS A 233 -16.57 6.75 -5.00
CA LYS A 233 -17.12 8.10 -5.02
C LYS A 233 -18.36 8.23 -4.15
N THR A 234 -19.23 7.23 -4.21
CA THR A 234 -20.45 7.18 -3.42
C THR A 234 -20.13 7.08 -1.93
N LEU A 235 -19.18 6.22 -1.56
CA LEU A 235 -18.79 6.02 -0.17
C LEU A 235 -18.12 7.27 0.41
N LEU A 236 -17.14 7.85 -0.28
CA LEU A 236 -16.50 9.10 0.15
C LEU A 236 -17.52 10.23 0.28
N TYR A 237 -18.41 10.41 -0.70
CA TYR A 237 -19.46 11.43 -0.64
C TYR A 237 -20.37 11.26 0.58
N LYS A 238 -20.73 10.02 0.91
CA LYS A 238 -21.59 9.73 2.06
C LYS A 238 -20.87 9.92 3.40
N ALA A 239 -19.58 9.56 3.46
CA ALA A 239 -18.75 9.86 4.62
C ALA A 239 -18.62 11.37 4.85
N ASP A 240 -18.43 12.16 3.77
CA ASP A 240 -18.37 13.62 3.84
C ASP A 240 -19.71 14.24 4.31
N LYS A 241 -20.84 13.73 3.82
CA LYS A 241 -22.16 14.15 4.34
C LYS A 241 -22.28 13.90 5.84
N ALA A 242 -21.88 12.73 6.31
CA ALA A 242 -21.91 12.39 7.73
C ALA A 242 -20.96 13.27 8.55
N LEU A 243 -19.77 13.55 8.03
CA LEU A 243 -18.79 14.46 8.63
C LEU A 243 -19.34 15.89 8.74
N TYR A 244 -19.98 16.38 7.68
CA TYR A 244 -20.61 17.68 7.69
C TYR A 244 -21.72 17.77 8.77
N GLU A 245 -22.49 16.72 8.93
CA GLU A 245 -23.51 16.64 9.98
C GLU A 245 -22.88 16.58 11.39
N ALA A 246 -21.77 15.87 11.55
CA ALA A 246 -21.00 15.87 12.80
C ALA A 246 -20.56 17.29 13.17
N LYS A 247 -20.04 18.05 12.21
CA LYS A 247 -19.65 19.46 12.40
C LYS A 247 -20.82 20.35 12.78
N LYS A 248 -22.00 20.17 12.16
CA LYS A 248 -23.24 20.91 12.51
C LYS A 248 -23.74 20.61 13.91
N ARG A 249 -23.63 19.37 14.38
CA ARG A 249 -24.06 18.95 15.73
C ARG A 249 -23.12 19.43 16.84
N GLY A 250 -22.20 20.33 16.55
CA GLY A 250 -21.34 20.96 17.55
C GLY A 250 -19.91 20.49 17.53
N LYS A 251 -19.49 19.76 16.47
CA LYS A 251 -18.14 19.21 16.31
C LYS A 251 -17.80 18.17 17.38
N ASN A 252 -16.55 17.69 17.40
CA ASN A 252 -16.07 16.72 18.38
C ASN A 252 -17.03 15.55 18.58
N ASN A 253 -17.55 14.98 17.50
CA ASN A 253 -18.43 13.82 17.55
C ASN A 253 -18.28 12.95 16.30
N CYS A 254 -18.94 11.78 16.31
CA CYS A 254 -18.97 10.85 15.21
C CYS A 254 -20.41 10.68 14.70
N VAL A 255 -20.60 10.75 13.39
CA VAL A 255 -21.87 10.47 12.73
C VAL A 255 -21.69 9.35 11.72
N ILE A 256 -22.57 8.35 11.80
CA ILE A 256 -22.68 7.31 10.77
C ILE A 256 -23.68 7.81 9.72
N TYR A 257 -23.33 7.66 8.43
CA TYR A 257 -24.29 7.90 7.36
C TYR A 257 -25.47 6.93 7.50
N GLY A 258 -26.67 7.43 7.33
CA GLY A 258 -27.90 6.65 7.42
C GLY A 258 -29.04 7.35 6.71
N LYS A 259 -30.21 6.69 6.63
CA LYS A 259 -31.39 7.20 5.90
C LYS A 259 -31.86 8.57 6.34
N GLU A 260 -31.52 9.01 7.55
CA GLU A 260 -31.86 10.34 8.05
C GLU A 260 -31.01 11.47 7.42
N LEU A 261 -29.95 11.11 6.68
CA LEU A 261 -29.04 12.05 6.02
C LEU A 261 -29.18 12.05 4.48
N GLU A 262 -30.11 11.28 3.96
CA GLU A 262 -30.47 11.28 2.51
C GLU A 262 -31.24 12.60 2.12
#